data_1d541144afc46960c88923ac3a15f9b2
#
_entry.id   1d541144afc46960c88923ac3a15f9b2
#
_cell.length_a   1.000
_cell.length_b   1.000
_cell.length_c   1.000
_cell.angle_alpha   90.00
_cell.angle_beta   90.00
_cell.angle_gamma   90.00
#
_symmetry.space_group_name_H-M   'P 1'
#
loop_
_entity.id
_entity.type
_entity.pdbx_description
1 polymer ?
#
loop_
_entity_poly.entity_id
_entity_poly.type
_entity_poly.pdbx_seq_one_letter_code
_entity_poly.pdbx_strand_id
1 'polypeptide(L)'
;MQDRTADKRSREILSGLRELIPVTSAEADTESTENPADDIYAAYQQEVQSDQKRHEIIELDGKKYCGVISIPTIGIELPVCDSCTYDDLNASPCRFSGSAEDNDLIIAAHNFSSHFGYLDKLNTGDEIFFTDISGTVHSYRVDEIRAIDGSDSEGMIYGKGTDWDITLFTCNLSGQARITVRACKIQK
;
A
#
# COMPACT_ATOMS: atom_id res chain seq x y z
N MET A 1 5.75 -22.54 6.45
CA MET A 1 5.04 -22.35 7.74
C MET A 1 4.64 -20.89 7.97
N GLN A 2 5.49 -19.91 7.62
CA GLN A 2 5.21 -18.46 7.74
C GLN A 2 4.04 -17.98 6.88
N ASP A 3 3.88 -18.51 5.66
CA ASP A 3 2.82 -18.13 4.71
C ASP A 3 1.39 -18.39 5.25
N ARG A 4 1.15 -19.54 5.88
CA ARG A 4 -0.17 -19.87 6.47
C ARG A 4 -0.52 -19.01 7.69
N THR A 5 0.47 -18.59 8.43
CA THR A 5 0.29 -17.71 9.61
C THR A 5 -0.03 -16.29 9.15
N ALA A 6 0.65 -15.82 8.10
CA ALA A 6 0.39 -14.53 7.48
C ALA A 6 -1.02 -14.46 6.87
N ASP A 7 -1.44 -15.50 6.15
CA ASP A 7 -2.80 -15.58 5.55
C ASP A 7 -3.91 -15.49 6.61
N LYS A 8 -3.82 -16.29 7.68
CA LYS A 8 -4.80 -16.24 8.77
C LYS A 8 -4.87 -14.87 9.43
N ARG A 9 -3.71 -14.27 9.72
CA ARG A 9 -3.63 -12.96 10.38
C ARG A 9 -4.18 -11.84 9.48
N SER A 10 -3.86 -11.85 8.19
CA SER A 10 -4.39 -10.88 7.23
C SER A 10 -5.92 -10.95 7.14
N ARG A 11 -6.52 -12.14 7.17
CA ARG A 11 -7.98 -12.30 7.14
C ARG A 11 -8.68 -11.80 8.40
N GLU A 12 -8.09 -12.04 9.58
CA GLU A 12 -8.62 -11.53 10.86
C GLU A 12 -8.61 -10.00 10.88
N ILE A 13 -7.50 -9.39 10.46
CA ILE A 13 -7.35 -7.94 10.37
C ILE A 13 -8.31 -7.36 9.33
N LEU A 14 -8.42 -7.99 8.16
CA LEU A 14 -9.33 -7.56 7.09
C LEU A 14 -10.79 -7.55 7.56
N SER A 15 -11.21 -8.55 8.34
CA SER A 15 -12.55 -8.59 8.92
C SER A 15 -12.78 -7.41 9.87
N GLY A 16 -11.82 -7.11 10.75
CA GLY A 16 -11.92 -5.99 11.67
C GLY A 16 -11.93 -4.63 10.95
N LEU A 17 -11.11 -4.46 9.93
CA LEU A 17 -11.08 -3.22 9.13
C LEU A 17 -12.39 -2.99 8.37
N ARG A 18 -13.01 -4.04 7.81
CA ARG A 18 -14.30 -3.92 7.11
C ARG A 18 -15.44 -3.46 8.01
N GLU A 19 -15.37 -3.72 9.31
CA GLU A 19 -16.35 -3.22 10.28
C GLU A 19 -16.12 -1.74 10.62
N LEU A 20 -14.87 -1.27 10.49
CA LEU A 20 -14.46 0.10 10.85
C LEU A 20 -14.47 1.06 9.66
N ILE A 21 -14.23 0.57 8.44
CA ILE A 21 -14.29 1.39 7.22
C ILE A 21 -15.77 1.65 6.88
N PRO A 22 -16.22 2.90 6.89
CA PRO A 22 -17.60 3.22 6.54
C PRO A 22 -17.87 2.91 5.07
N VAL A 23 -19.02 2.35 4.79
CA VAL A 23 -19.54 2.26 3.42
C VAL A 23 -20.12 3.63 3.10
N THR A 24 -19.30 4.55 2.60
CA THR A 24 -19.67 5.97 2.54
C THR A 24 -20.16 6.42 1.19
N SER A 25 -21.26 7.15 1.30
CA SER A 25 -21.52 8.41 0.60
C SER A 25 -20.97 9.57 1.47
N ALA A 26 -20.03 10.31 0.92
CA ALA A 26 -19.45 11.63 1.24
C ALA A 26 -19.82 12.39 2.55
N GLU A 27 -18.79 13.08 3.05
CA GLU A 27 -18.68 14.38 3.78
C GLU A 27 -18.01 14.29 5.16
N ALA A 28 -16.85 14.82 5.26
CA ALA A 28 -16.24 16.09 5.74
C ALA A 28 -15.96 16.29 7.25
N ASP A 29 -14.74 16.84 7.50
CA ASP A 29 -14.28 17.74 8.60
C ASP A 29 -14.04 17.15 10.01
N THR A 30 -13.00 17.45 10.74
CA THR A 30 -12.02 18.54 10.98
C THR A 30 -11.08 18.25 12.17
N GLU A 31 -9.92 18.87 12.11
CA GLU A 31 -9.14 19.60 13.16
C GLU A 31 -8.01 18.93 13.95
N SER A 32 -6.94 19.73 13.97
CA SER A 32 -5.56 19.55 14.43
C SER A 32 -5.29 19.92 15.90
N THR A 33 -4.16 19.49 16.46
CA THR A 33 -3.37 20.29 17.43
C THR A 33 -1.89 19.94 17.40
N GLU A 34 -1.05 20.97 17.36
CA GLU A 34 0.41 20.95 17.27
C GLU A 34 1.12 20.86 18.62
N ASN A 35 2.37 20.37 18.64
CA ASN A 35 3.44 20.95 19.46
C ASN A 35 4.87 20.55 18.98
N PRO A 36 5.88 21.44 19.05
CA PRO A 36 7.16 21.31 18.35
C PRO A 36 8.38 21.03 19.26
N ALA A 37 9.41 20.38 18.76
CA ALA A 37 10.87 20.61 18.95
C ALA A 37 11.74 19.40 18.52
N ASP A 38 12.66 19.58 17.67
CA ASP A 38 14.10 19.66 17.63
C ASP A 38 14.74 19.13 16.34
N ASP A 39 15.47 19.94 15.80
CA ASP A 39 16.20 20.29 14.61
C ASP A 39 17.30 19.27 14.20
N ILE A 40 17.24 18.79 13.04
CA ILE A 40 18.09 18.07 12.05
C ILE A 40 17.32 16.93 11.42
N TYR A 41 16.46 16.23 12.17
CA TYR A 41 15.43 15.34 11.66
C TYR A 41 14.17 16.08 11.17
N ALA A 42 14.10 17.41 11.39
CA ALA A 42 12.94 18.23 11.09
C ALA A 42 12.60 18.29 9.58
N ALA A 43 13.60 18.30 8.70
CA ALA A 43 13.35 18.28 7.26
C ALA A 43 12.83 16.90 6.81
N TYR A 44 13.41 15.82 7.35
CA TYR A 44 12.95 14.46 7.09
C TYR A 44 11.60 14.16 7.76
N GLN A 45 11.39 14.71 8.97
CA GLN A 45 10.12 14.63 9.68
C GLN A 45 9.05 15.55 9.07
N GLN A 46 9.41 16.65 8.41
CA GLN A 46 8.45 17.49 7.68
C GLN A 46 7.96 16.83 6.38
N GLU A 47 8.81 16.11 5.65
CA GLU A 47 8.35 15.28 4.53
C GLU A 47 7.46 14.13 5.01
N VAL A 48 7.84 13.44 6.07
CA VAL A 48 7.04 12.36 6.68
C VAL A 48 5.77 12.90 7.34
N GLN A 49 5.80 14.09 7.95
CA GLN A 49 4.60 14.72 8.55
C GLN A 49 3.68 15.37 7.53
N SER A 50 4.21 15.85 6.40
CA SER A 50 3.37 16.31 5.29
C SER A 50 2.66 15.15 4.59
N ASP A 51 3.29 13.99 4.52
CA ASP A 51 2.70 12.75 4.04
C ASP A 51 1.64 12.20 5.02
N GLN A 52 1.85 12.31 6.32
CA GLN A 52 0.90 11.87 7.35
C GLN A 52 -0.34 12.76 7.48
N LYS A 53 -0.31 13.97 6.95
CA LYS A 53 -1.43 14.94 7.05
C LYS A 53 -2.49 14.75 5.98
N ARG A 54 -2.26 13.87 5.00
CA ARG A 54 -3.11 13.73 3.81
C ARG A 54 -3.87 12.43 3.69
N HIS A 55 -3.68 11.49 4.58
CA HIS A 55 -4.44 10.25 4.58
C HIS A 55 -4.84 9.86 5.99
N GLU A 56 -6.03 9.37 6.11
CA GLU A 56 -6.55 8.86 7.37
C GLU A 56 -5.96 7.47 7.67
N ILE A 57 -5.91 7.10 8.93
CA ILE A 57 -5.42 5.79 9.40
C ILE A 57 -6.36 5.22 10.46
N ILE A 58 -6.47 3.90 10.50
CA ILE A 58 -7.15 3.16 11.58
C ILE A 58 -6.10 2.35 12.35
N GLU A 59 -6.17 2.42 13.68
CA GLU A 59 -5.37 1.55 14.55
C GLU A 59 -6.19 0.32 14.98
N LEU A 60 -5.64 -0.86 14.68
CA LEU A 60 -6.23 -2.13 15.07
C LEU A 60 -5.12 -3.06 15.58
N ASP A 61 -5.29 -3.62 16.77
CA ASP A 61 -4.32 -4.51 17.43
C ASP A 61 -2.91 -3.92 17.54
N GLY A 62 -2.80 -2.60 17.79
CA GLY A 62 -1.54 -1.89 17.94
C GLY A 62 -0.78 -1.65 16.62
N LYS A 63 -1.43 -1.87 15.48
CA LYS A 63 -0.92 -1.55 14.14
C LYS A 63 -1.81 -0.55 13.44
N LYS A 64 -1.18 0.29 12.62
CA LYS A 64 -1.85 1.33 11.84
C LYS A 64 -2.07 0.84 10.41
N TYR A 65 -3.26 1.07 9.88
CA TYR A 65 -3.66 0.68 8.53
C TYR A 65 -4.16 1.90 7.77
N CYS A 66 -3.80 2.01 6.49
CA CYS A 66 -4.22 3.08 5.60
C CYS A 66 -5.28 2.64 4.57
N GLY A 67 -5.61 1.36 4.51
CA GLY A 67 -6.64 0.85 3.61
C GLY A 67 -6.57 -0.65 3.35
N VAL A 68 -7.25 -1.06 2.30
CA VAL A 68 -7.33 -2.45 1.82
C VAL A 68 -7.01 -2.48 0.33
N ILE A 69 -6.11 -3.38 -0.08
CA ILE A 69 -5.83 -3.65 -1.49
C ILE A 69 -6.53 -4.94 -1.93
N SER A 70 -7.18 -4.90 -3.10
CA SER A 70 -7.82 -6.04 -3.74
C SER A 70 -7.32 -6.20 -5.18
N ILE A 71 -6.90 -7.41 -5.54
CA ILE A 71 -6.45 -7.77 -6.89
C ILE A 71 -7.17 -9.06 -7.30
N PRO A 72 -8.33 -8.96 -7.96
CA PRO A 72 -9.18 -10.11 -8.26
C PRO A 72 -8.52 -11.17 -9.12
N THR A 73 -7.68 -10.77 -10.09
CA THR A 73 -7.00 -11.69 -11.01
C THR A 73 -6.14 -12.72 -10.28
N ILE A 74 -5.53 -12.34 -9.16
CA ILE A 74 -4.72 -13.25 -8.32
C ILE A 74 -5.41 -13.63 -7.01
N GLY A 75 -6.68 -13.21 -6.84
CA GLY A 75 -7.54 -13.63 -5.74
C GLY A 75 -7.11 -13.14 -4.36
N ILE A 76 -6.45 -11.99 -4.25
CA ILE A 76 -6.05 -11.41 -2.98
C ILE A 76 -6.91 -10.21 -2.60
N GLU A 77 -7.15 -10.08 -1.29
CA GLU A 77 -7.70 -8.91 -0.64
C GLU A 77 -7.02 -8.79 0.71
N LEU A 78 -6.26 -7.72 0.93
CA LEU A 78 -5.32 -7.60 2.03
C LEU A 78 -5.38 -6.22 2.67
N PRO A 79 -5.32 -6.13 4.03
CA PRO A 79 -5.12 -4.86 4.70
C PRO A 79 -3.74 -4.30 4.35
N VAL A 80 -3.60 -2.98 4.31
CA VAL A 80 -2.34 -2.30 4.02
C VAL A 80 -1.91 -1.53 5.27
N CYS A 81 -0.78 -1.91 5.86
CA CYS A 81 -0.17 -1.18 6.97
C CYS A 81 0.27 0.21 6.51
N ASP A 82 0.10 1.20 7.36
CA ASP A 82 0.49 2.59 7.09
C ASP A 82 2.01 2.79 7.09
N SER A 83 2.74 2.02 7.88
CA SER A 83 4.20 2.02 7.95
C SER A 83 4.79 0.73 7.40
N CYS A 84 6.04 0.81 6.90
CA CYS A 84 6.73 -0.32 6.28
C CYS A 84 7.91 -0.78 7.13
N THR A 85 7.65 -1.11 8.39
CA THR A 85 8.64 -1.77 9.25
C THR A 85 8.73 -3.26 8.91
N TYR A 86 9.80 -3.91 9.35
CA TYR A 86 9.95 -5.36 9.14
C TYR A 86 8.80 -6.17 9.77
N ASP A 87 8.33 -5.75 10.94
CA ASP A 87 7.21 -6.40 11.65
C ASP A 87 5.86 -6.18 10.95
N ASP A 88 5.67 -5.00 10.32
CA ASP A 88 4.49 -4.72 9.53
C ASP A 88 4.48 -5.54 8.25
N LEU A 89 5.62 -5.58 7.55
CA LEU A 89 5.78 -6.33 6.30
C LEU A 89 5.54 -7.84 6.49
N ASN A 90 5.91 -8.39 7.66
CA ASN A 90 5.62 -9.78 8.02
C ASN A 90 4.14 -10.05 8.29
N ALA A 91 3.38 -9.02 8.63
CA ALA A 91 1.96 -9.15 8.94
C ALA A 91 1.08 -8.95 7.70
N SER A 92 1.44 -7.98 6.84
CA SER A 92 0.58 -7.49 5.76
C SER A 92 1.39 -6.69 4.74
N PRO A 93 0.87 -6.43 3.51
CA PRO A 93 1.36 -5.36 2.66
C PRO A 93 1.47 -4.03 3.41
N CYS A 94 2.43 -3.21 3.03
CA CYS A 94 2.73 -1.95 3.70
C CYS A 94 2.79 -0.80 2.71
N ARG A 95 2.32 0.36 3.10
CA ARG A 95 2.55 1.60 2.38
C ARG A 95 4.04 1.95 2.48
N PHE A 96 4.72 1.86 1.35
CA PHE A 96 6.14 2.23 1.25
C PHE A 96 6.31 3.74 1.15
N SER A 97 5.49 4.40 0.32
CA SER A 97 5.40 5.87 0.23
C SER A 97 4.15 6.31 -0.53
N GLY A 98 3.84 7.60 -0.46
CA GLY A 98 2.76 8.24 -1.21
C GLY A 98 1.37 7.93 -0.70
N SER A 99 0.36 8.40 -1.43
CA SER A 99 -1.05 8.20 -1.14
C SER A 99 -1.89 7.96 -2.40
N ALA A 100 -3.06 7.35 -2.24
CA ALA A 100 -4.01 7.17 -3.34
C ALA A 100 -4.66 8.49 -3.79
N GLU A 101 -4.70 9.49 -2.90
CA GLU A 101 -5.21 10.83 -3.20
C GLU A 101 -4.26 11.61 -4.09
N ASP A 102 -2.95 11.55 -3.78
CA ASP A 102 -1.90 12.22 -4.55
C ASP A 102 -1.53 11.47 -5.84
N ASN A 103 -2.13 10.28 -6.08
CA ASN A 103 -1.86 9.39 -7.22
C ASN A 103 -0.39 8.95 -7.31
N ASP A 104 0.22 8.68 -6.17
CA ASP A 104 1.63 8.33 -6.07
C ASP A 104 1.90 7.19 -5.08
N LEU A 105 0.87 6.38 -4.79
CA LEU A 105 0.92 5.31 -3.80
C LEU A 105 1.87 4.18 -4.19
N ILE A 106 2.78 3.83 -3.28
CA ILE A 106 3.66 2.66 -3.43
C ILE A 106 3.42 1.68 -2.28
N ILE A 107 3.11 0.43 -2.61
CA ILE A 107 2.86 -0.64 -1.65
C ILE A 107 3.89 -1.75 -1.83
N ALA A 108 4.53 -2.13 -0.73
CA ALA A 108 5.45 -3.25 -0.64
C ALA A 108 4.81 -4.43 0.07
N ALA A 109 5.14 -5.66 -0.32
CA ALA A 109 4.79 -6.86 0.41
C ALA A 109 5.81 -7.98 0.20
N HIS A 110 5.79 -8.99 1.05
CA HIS A 110 6.55 -10.22 0.83
C HIS A 110 6.03 -11.02 -0.37
N ASN A 111 6.90 -11.86 -0.93
CA ASN A 111 6.56 -12.80 -2.00
C ASN A 111 5.86 -14.08 -1.48
N PHE A 112 5.12 -13.97 -0.40
CA PHE A 112 4.26 -15.07 0.06
C PHE A 112 3.09 -15.25 -0.89
N SER A 113 2.64 -16.49 -1.06
CA SER A 113 1.46 -16.80 -1.88
C SER A 113 0.19 -16.12 -1.36
N SER A 114 0.14 -15.84 -0.07
CA SER A 114 -0.92 -15.08 0.61
C SER A 114 -0.77 -13.55 0.53
N HIS A 115 0.34 -13.06 0.00
CA HIS A 115 0.62 -11.64 -0.21
C HIS A 115 0.85 -11.34 -1.70
N PHE A 116 2.02 -10.80 -2.07
CA PHE A 116 2.35 -10.40 -3.45
C PHE A 116 3.12 -11.46 -4.24
N GLY A 117 3.12 -12.72 -3.79
CA GLY A 117 3.87 -13.80 -4.44
C GLY A 117 3.42 -14.14 -5.86
N TYR A 118 2.25 -13.68 -6.28
CA TYR A 118 1.69 -13.88 -7.62
C TYR A 118 1.60 -12.61 -8.46
N LEU A 119 2.29 -11.51 -8.09
CA LEU A 119 2.32 -10.30 -8.92
C LEU A 119 2.83 -10.55 -10.34
N ASP A 120 3.73 -11.52 -10.51
CA ASP A 120 4.26 -11.94 -11.81
C ASP A 120 3.22 -12.64 -12.72
N LYS A 121 2.03 -12.95 -12.22
CA LYS A 121 0.91 -13.57 -12.97
C LYS A 121 -0.08 -12.54 -13.51
N LEU A 122 0.06 -11.29 -13.11
CA LEU A 122 -0.77 -10.21 -13.65
C LEU A 122 -0.41 -9.94 -15.12
N ASN A 123 -1.34 -9.33 -15.82
CA ASN A 123 -1.16 -8.86 -17.18
C ASN A 123 -1.55 -7.39 -17.30
N THR A 124 -1.03 -6.72 -18.30
CA THR A 124 -1.51 -5.38 -18.68
C THR A 124 -3.02 -5.44 -18.93
N GLY A 125 -3.75 -4.52 -18.30
CA GLY A 125 -5.21 -4.46 -18.36
C GLY A 125 -5.92 -5.04 -17.12
N ASP A 126 -5.23 -5.82 -16.29
CA ASP A 126 -5.80 -6.31 -15.03
C ASP A 126 -6.12 -5.14 -14.07
N GLU A 127 -7.10 -5.34 -13.21
CA GLU A 127 -7.56 -4.30 -12.31
C GLU A 127 -7.03 -4.48 -10.89
N ILE A 128 -6.68 -3.36 -10.28
CA ILE A 128 -6.28 -3.23 -8.88
C ILE A 128 -7.23 -2.25 -8.21
N PHE A 129 -7.70 -2.59 -7.02
CA PHE A 129 -8.55 -1.72 -6.22
C PHE A 129 -7.86 -1.43 -4.89
N PHE A 130 -7.78 -0.17 -4.52
CA PHE A 130 -7.37 0.25 -3.19
C PHE A 130 -8.52 0.98 -2.55
N THR A 131 -9.02 0.48 -1.44
CA THR A 131 -10.04 1.15 -0.62
C THR A 131 -9.33 1.80 0.55
N ASP A 132 -9.35 3.13 0.62
CA ASP A 132 -8.83 3.86 1.77
C ASP A 132 -9.75 3.71 2.99
N ILE A 133 -9.33 4.21 4.12
CA ILE A 133 -10.12 4.06 5.35
C ILE A 133 -11.35 4.98 5.42
N SER A 134 -11.47 5.97 4.55
CA SER A 134 -12.70 6.74 4.35
C SER A 134 -13.78 5.94 3.62
N GLY A 135 -13.43 4.77 3.04
CA GLY A 135 -14.28 3.94 2.22
C GLY A 135 -14.25 4.30 0.74
N THR A 136 -13.39 5.24 0.32
CA THR A 136 -13.23 5.59 -1.09
C THR A 136 -12.48 4.49 -1.83
N VAL A 137 -13.05 4.01 -2.93
CA VAL A 137 -12.44 3.00 -3.80
C VAL A 137 -11.70 3.67 -4.94
N HIS A 138 -10.39 3.52 -4.96
CA HIS A 138 -9.50 3.93 -6.03
C HIS A 138 -9.26 2.73 -6.95
N SER A 139 -9.62 2.88 -8.22
CA SER A 139 -9.52 1.80 -9.21
C SER A 139 -8.37 2.09 -10.17
N TYR A 140 -7.53 1.09 -10.40
CA TYR A 140 -6.36 1.19 -11.26
C TYR A 140 -6.35 0.06 -12.28
N ARG A 141 -5.70 0.31 -13.42
CA ARG A 141 -5.45 -0.68 -14.46
C ARG A 141 -3.95 -0.87 -14.64
N VAL A 142 -3.51 -2.12 -14.58
CA VAL A 142 -2.11 -2.49 -14.78
C VAL A 142 -1.66 -2.08 -16.17
N ASP A 143 -0.53 -1.39 -16.25
CA ASP A 143 0.09 -0.93 -17.47
C ASP A 143 1.46 -1.57 -17.68
N GLU A 144 2.28 -1.66 -16.64
CA GLU A 144 3.60 -2.28 -16.71
C GLU A 144 3.83 -3.31 -15.59
N ILE A 145 4.41 -4.46 -15.98
CA ILE A 145 4.93 -5.45 -15.03
C ILE A 145 6.40 -5.67 -15.38
N ARG A 146 7.28 -5.45 -14.42
CA ARG A 146 8.72 -5.48 -14.65
C ARG A 146 9.48 -6.09 -13.48
N ALA A 147 10.54 -6.85 -13.81
CA ALA A 147 11.56 -7.20 -12.83
C ALA A 147 12.66 -6.12 -12.83
N ILE A 148 12.97 -5.57 -11.67
CA ILE A 148 14.05 -4.61 -11.46
C ILE A 148 15.08 -5.20 -10.49
N ASP A 149 16.34 -4.77 -10.57
CA ASP A 149 17.37 -5.20 -9.65
C ASP A 149 17.00 -4.88 -8.20
N GLY A 150 17.29 -5.78 -7.27
CA GLY A 150 16.93 -5.61 -5.86
C GLY A 150 17.65 -4.46 -5.16
N SER A 151 18.76 -3.97 -5.72
CA SER A 151 19.50 -2.80 -5.24
C SER A 151 19.07 -1.49 -5.91
N ASP A 152 18.24 -1.55 -6.96
CA ASP A 152 17.73 -0.38 -7.68
C ASP A 152 16.53 0.24 -6.96
N SER A 153 16.81 1.05 -5.94
CA SER A 153 15.77 1.77 -5.20
C SER A 153 15.11 2.87 -6.04
N GLU A 154 15.84 3.48 -6.97
CA GLU A 154 15.29 4.51 -7.87
C GLU A 154 14.30 3.89 -8.86
N GLY A 155 14.58 2.69 -9.36
CA GLY A 155 13.67 1.96 -10.21
C GLY A 155 12.34 1.61 -9.57
N MET A 156 12.29 1.49 -8.22
CA MET A 156 11.03 1.23 -7.52
C MET A 156 10.12 2.46 -7.44
N ILE A 157 10.69 3.65 -7.37
CA ILE A 157 9.95 4.92 -7.28
C ILE A 157 9.84 5.64 -8.63
N TYR A 158 10.44 5.09 -9.69
CA TYR A 158 10.44 5.68 -11.03
C TYR A 158 9.01 5.92 -11.53
N GLY A 159 8.76 7.14 -12.02
CA GLY A 159 7.46 7.52 -12.56
C GLY A 159 6.33 7.70 -11.53
N LYS A 160 6.65 7.61 -10.23
CA LYS A 160 5.71 7.86 -9.15
C LYS A 160 5.05 9.22 -9.28
N GLY A 161 3.71 9.26 -9.32
CA GLY A 161 2.93 10.48 -9.41
C GLY A 161 3.04 11.24 -10.74
N THR A 162 3.74 10.67 -11.74
CA THR A 162 3.86 11.27 -13.08
C THR A 162 3.42 10.31 -14.18
N ASP A 163 3.99 9.11 -14.20
CA ASP A 163 3.69 8.08 -15.19
C ASP A 163 2.75 7.02 -14.60
N TRP A 164 2.80 6.82 -13.26
CA TRP A 164 2.08 5.80 -12.54
C TRP A 164 1.41 6.37 -11.29
N ASP A 165 0.14 5.99 -11.09
CA ASP A 165 -0.66 6.43 -9.93
C ASP A 165 -0.52 5.45 -8.75
N ILE A 166 -0.21 4.17 -9.03
CA ILE A 166 0.10 3.16 -8.02
C ILE A 166 1.23 2.26 -8.49
N THR A 167 2.12 1.91 -7.57
CA THR A 167 3.17 0.91 -7.78
C THR A 167 3.10 -0.16 -6.68
N LEU A 168 3.04 -1.42 -7.08
CA LEU A 168 3.16 -2.57 -6.17
C LEU A 168 4.48 -3.27 -6.40
N PHE A 169 5.17 -3.69 -5.34
CA PHE A 169 6.37 -4.48 -5.52
C PHE A 169 6.57 -5.56 -4.45
N THR A 170 7.29 -6.60 -4.84
CA THR A 170 7.72 -7.70 -3.96
C THR A 170 9.10 -8.21 -4.37
N CYS A 171 9.78 -8.92 -3.47
CA CYS A 171 11.00 -9.64 -3.86
C CYS A 171 10.66 -10.81 -4.78
N ASN A 172 11.56 -11.15 -5.71
CA ASN A 172 11.48 -12.43 -6.40
C ASN A 172 11.94 -13.58 -5.47
N LEU A 173 11.79 -14.82 -5.89
CA LEU A 173 12.13 -15.99 -5.10
C LEU A 173 13.62 -16.06 -4.70
N SER A 174 14.53 -15.48 -5.49
CA SER A 174 15.96 -15.41 -5.17
C SER A 174 16.33 -14.23 -4.26
N GLY A 175 15.41 -13.26 -4.06
CA GLY A 175 15.68 -12.02 -3.33
C GLY A 175 16.55 -11.00 -4.08
N GLN A 176 17.03 -11.34 -5.29
CA GLN A 176 17.95 -10.50 -6.08
C GLN A 176 17.24 -9.47 -6.94
N ALA A 177 15.96 -9.65 -7.20
CA ALA A 177 15.15 -8.70 -7.97
C ALA A 177 13.84 -8.38 -7.27
N ARG A 178 13.22 -7.30 -7.70
CA ARG A 178 11.86 -6.90 -7.33
C ARG A 178 10.93 -7.10 -8.52
N ILE A 179 9.83 -7.80 -8.31
CA ILE A 179 8.72 -7.78 -9.25
C ILE A 179 7.93 -6.51 -8.95
N THR A 180 7.82 -5.65 -9.94
CA THR A 180 7.16 -4.36 -9.84
C THR A 180 5.98 -4.34 -10.81
N VAL A 181 4.81 -3.96 -10.31
CA VAL A 181 3.58 -3.75 -11.07
C VAL A 181 3.22 -2.27 -10.96
N ARG A 182 3.05 -1.61 -12.09
CA ARG A 182 2.70 -0.21 -12.19
C ARG A 182 1.35 -0.07 -12.86
N ALA A 183 0.51 0.81 -12.33
CA ALA A 183 -0.84 0.95 -12.81
C ALA A 183 -1.29 2.42 -12.79
N CYS A 184 -2.16 2.76 -13.72
CA CYS A 184 -2.78 4.07 -13.84
C CYS A 184 -4.22 4.04 -13.32
N LYS A 185 -4.65 5.13 -12.72
CA LYS A 185 -6.00 5.31 -12.19
C LYS A 185 -7.02 5.27 -13.33
N ILE A 186 -8.05 4.48 -13.15
CA ILE A 186 -9.17 4.45 -14.08
C ILE A 186 -10.01 5.70 -13.81
N GLN A 187 -9.99 6.66 -14.75
CA GLN A 187 -10.87 7.81 -14.70
C GLN A 187 -12.31 7.35 -14.90
N LYS A 188 -13.18 7.76 -14.01
CA LYS A 188 -14.64 7.55 -14.14
C LYS A 188 -15.26 8.57 -15.09
#